data_8b992bb72ee0ede6c8f24c10adcae5ec
#
_entry.id   8b992bb72ee0ede6c8f24c10adcae5ec
#
_cell.length_a   1.000
_cell.length_b   1.000
_cell.length_c   1.000
_cell.angle_alpha   90.00
_cell.angle_beta   90.00
_cell.angle_gamma   90.00
#
_symmetry.space_group_name_H-M   'P 1'
#
loop_
_entity.id
_entity.type
_entity.pdbx_description
1 polymer ?
#
loop_
_entity_poly.entity_id
_entity_poly.type
_entity_poly.pdbx_seq_one_letter_code
_entity_poly.pdbx_strand_id
1 'polypeptide(L)'
;MKKYIKFDYLTLWTVLFSILVNSCSEEKKSNTALLTEASSTANPKKELSDEFKKYWYAGDAEITSYRLEQARYGEMREGTSVLIFVTEPFLAKKQVKADEHHADNIPVLKLNSTKKYLTGIYPYSIMSSSFYPVHDNQHALKVSFSAQEWCGQVYAQLNNRNKFEIISHSYFASDADQEFEMDKEILEDELWNKIRVNPNNLPVGTIQIIPSMEYIRLSHKELKAYKATATLTKENEFKTYQISYPELDRTLKIKFSNAFPYIIDSWSETFNSDFDNKAKTMMSSKATKMKTLKTPYWQKNGNNHLSLRDSLGL
;
A
#
# COMPACT_ATOMS: atom_id res chain seq x y z
N MET A 1 30.33 32.32 42.57
CA MET A 1 31.78 32.11 42.59
C MET A 1 32.11 31.02 41.59
N LYS A 2 32.56 31.40 40.43
CA LYS A 2 33.92 31.29 39.85
C LYS A 2 34.47 29.86 39.93
N LYS A 3 34.71 29.18 38.79
CA LYS A 3 35.96 29.28 38.05
C LYS A 3 35.85 28.68 36.63
N TYR A 4 36.23 29.49 35.66
CA TYR A 4 36.60 29.14 34.30
C TYR A 4 38.02 28.52 34.35
N ILE A 5 38.27 27.49 33.52
CA ILE A 5 39.65 27.11 33.15
C ILE A 5 39.68 27.11 31.62
N LYS A 6 40.43 28.09 31.08
CA LYS A 6 40.97 28.13 29.72
C LYS A 6 42.15 27.19 29.63
N PHE A 7 42.32 26.54 28.50
CA PHE A 7 43.64 26.05 28.08
C PHE A 7 43.89 26.47 26.64
N ASP A 8 45.07 27.13 26.51
CA ASP A 8 45.58 27.71 25.27
C ASP A 8 46.54 26.73 24.56
N TYR A 9 46.50 26.82 23.29
CA TYR A 9 47.48 26.80 22.17
C TYR A 9 48.81 26.06 22.21
N LEU A 10 49.12 25.53 21.04
CA LEU A 10 50.36 25.55 20.23
C LEU A 10 51.37 24.49 20.55
N THR A 11 51.66 23.61 19.56
CA THR A 11 52.90 23.66 18.76
C THR A 11 52.92 22.59 17.66
N LEU A 12 53.04 23.06 16.51
CA LEU A 12 53.75 22.73 15.27
C LEU A 12 54.91 21.75 15.42
N TRP A 13 54.95 20.63 14.67
CA TRP A 13 56.21 20.13 14.09
C TRP A 13 55.95 19.31 12.82
N THR A 14 56.48 19.81 11.72
CA THR A 14 56.68 19.22 10.40
C THR A 14 57.84 18.24 10.41
N VAL A 15 57.66 17.05 9.86
CA VAL A 15 58.80 16.26 9.34
C VAL A 15 58.42 15.67 7.98
N LEU A 16 59.09 16.22 7.00
CA LEU A 16 59.17 15.78 5.61
C LEU A 16 60.10 14.56 5.54
N PHE A 17 59.67 13.41 5.00
CA PHE A 17 60.59 12.35 4.61
C PHE A 17 60.20 11.79 3.25
N SER A 18 60.96 12.20 2.24
CA SER A 18 60.95 11.69 0.87
C SER A 18 61.79 10.43 0.79
N ILE A 19 61.23 9.33 0.32
CA ILE A 19 62.01 8.21 -0.21
C ILE A 19 61.45 7.81 -1.58
N LEU A 20 62.26 8.08 -2.60
CA LEU A 20 62.15 7.52 -3.94
C LEU A 20 62.71 6.08 -3.92
N VAL A 21 61.97 5.11 -4.36
CA VAL A 21 62.58 3.87 -4.91
C VAL A 21 61.84 3.42 -6.15
N ASN A 22 62.60 3.13 -7.16
CA ASN A 22 62.29 2.74 -8.50
C ASN A 22 61.62 1.36 -8.66
N SER A 23 60.75 1.32 -9.61
CA SER A 23 60.62 0.37 -10.75
C SER A 23 60.78 -1.13 -10.48
N CYS A 24 59.74 -1.88 -10.74
CA CYS A 24 59.80 -3.02 -11.67
C CYS A 24 58.41 -3.32 -12.22
N SER A 25 58.29 -3.32 -13.55
CA SER A 25 57.14 -3.71 -14.33
C SER A 25 57.00 -5.23 -14.30
N GLU A 26 55.88 -5.74 -13.82
CA GLU A 26 55.37 -7.06 -14.20
C GLU A 26 53.96 -6.89 -14.74
N GLU A 27 53.81 -7.19 -16.04
CA GLU A 27 52.52 -7.33 -16.68
C GLU A 27 51.74 -8.47 -16.05
N LYS A 28 50.79 -8.14 -15.15
CA LYS A 28 49.68 -9.04 -14.79
C LYS A 28 48.58 -8.83 -15.81
N LYS A 29 48.35 -9.83 -16.64
CA LYS A 29 47.10 -9.97 -17.44
C LYS A 29 45.90 -9.81 -16.51
N SER A 30 45.28 -8.65 -16.61
CA SER A 30 43.95 -8.40 -16.02
C SER A 30 42.91 -9.24 -16.75
N ASN A 31 42.48 -10.33 -16.16
CA ASN A 31 41.21 -10.95 -16.51
C ASN A 31 40.11 -9.98 -16.09
N THR A 32 39.73 -9.08 -16.98
CA THR A 32 38.49 -8.32 -16.86
C THR A 32 37.34 -9.31 -16.99
N ALA A 33 36.89 -9.85 -15.85
CA ALA A 33 35.59 -10.48 -15.78
C ALA A 33 34.58 -9.37 -16.17
N LEU A 34 34.02 -9.49 -17.35
CA LEU A 34 32.82 -8.76 -17.73
C LEU A 34 31.77 -9.04 -16.64
N LEU A 35 31.61 -8.07 -15.75
CA LEU A 35 30.41 -7.98 -14.94
C LEU A 35 29.28 -7.79 -15.94
N THR A 36 28.62 -8.88 -16.29
CA THR A 36 27.34 -8.86 -16.97
C THR A 36 26.43 -8.11 -16.00
N GLU A 37 26.18 -6.82 -16.30
CA GLU A 37 25.10 -6.10 -15.65
C GLU A 37 23.87 -6.95 -15.84
N ALA A 38 23.32 -7.43 -14.73
CA ALA A 38 22.03 -8.10 -14.72
C ALA A 38 21.04 -7.06 -15.25
N SER A 39 20.76 -7.16 -16.53
CA SER A 39 19.68 -6.43 -17.18
C SER A 39 18.43 -6.74 -16.37
N SER A 40 18.00 -5.82 -15.54
CA SER A 40 16.67 -5.87 -14.93
C SER A 40 15.72 -5.83 -16.13
N THR A 41 15.18 -6.97 -16.51
CA THR A 41 14.11 -7.08 -17.49
C THR A 41 12.87 -6.45 -16.86
N ALA A 42 12.80 -5.12 -16.92
CA ALA A 42 11.58 -4.41 -16.56
C ALA A 42 10.45 -4.97 -17.42
N ASN A 43 9.39 -5.46 -16.80
CA ASN A 43 8.20 -5.90 -17.49
C ASN A 43 7.74 -4.80 -18.47
N PRO A 44 7.33 -5.14 -19.70
CA PRO A 44 6.91 -4.14 -20.67
C PRO A 44 5.76 -3.30 -20.10
N LYS A 45 5.82 -2.00 -20.32
CA LYS A 45 4.74 -1.09 -19.94
C LYS A 45 3.52 -1.38 -20.81
N LYS A 46 2.36 -1.57 -20.18
CA LYS A 46 1.08 -1.68 -20.89
C LYS A 46 0.74 -0.34 -21.51
N GLU A 47 0.33 -0.33 -22.78
CA GLU A 47 -0.30 0.84 -23.39
C GLU A 47 -1.67 1.12 -22.75
N LEU A 48 -1.92 2.40 -22.46
CA LEU A 48 -3.19 2.87 -21.90
C LEU A 48 -4.19 3.14 -23.03
N SER A 49 -5.37 2.54 -22.96
CA SER A 49 -6.46 2.80 -23.91
C SER A 49 -6.95 4.24 -23.81
N ASP A 50 -7.56 4.74 -24.89
CA ASP A 50 -8.17 6.08 -24.90
C ASP A 50 -9.32 6.19 -23.89
N GLU A 51 -10.08 5.09 -23.68
CA GLU A 51 -11.12 5.01 -22.66
C GLU A 51 -10.54 5.18 -21.25
N PHE A 52 -9.39 4.53 -20.96
CA PHE A 52 -8.67 4.69 -19.70
C PHE A 52 -8.23 6.14 -19.49
N LYS A 53 -7.60 6.74 -20.50
CA LYS A 53 -7.12 8.13 -20.44
C LYS A 53 -8.27 9.11 -20.24
N LYS A 54 -9.35 8.95 -20.98
CA LYS A 54 -10.56 9.78 -20.86
C LYS A 54 -11.18 9.72 -19.47
N TYR A 55 -11.17 8.54 -18.84
CA TYR A 55 -11.75 8.35 -17.52
C TYR A 55 -10.85 8.82 -16.38
N TRP A 56 -9.58 8.39 -16.39
CA TRP A 56 -8.67 8.59 -15.26
C TRP A 56 -7.83 9.86 -15.35
N TYR A 57 -7.66 10.44 -16.55
CA TYR A 57 -6.92 11.69 -16.72
C TYR A 57 -7.82 12.91 -16.91
N ALA A 58 -9.10 12.79 -16.54
CA ALA A 58 -10.07 13.89 -16.59
C ALA A 58 -9.82 14.98 -15.51
N GLY A 59 -8.86 14.78 -14.60
CA GLY A 59 -8.61 15.71 -13.51
C GLY A 59 -9.50 15.53 -12.29
N ASP A 60 -10.28 14.44 -12.22
CA ASP A 60 -11.19 14.11 -11.14
C ASP A 60 -10.69 12.90 -10.34
N ALA A 61 -11.07 12.82 -9.07
CA ALA A 61 -11.08 11.58 -8.31
C ALA A 61 -12.43 10.88 -8.46
N GLU A 62 -12.42 9.55 -8.48
CA GLU A 62 -13.63 8.75 -8.25
C GLU A 62 -13.72 8.42 -6.76
N ILE A 63 -14.83 8.80 -6.15
CA ILE A 63 -15.13 8.59 -4.73
C ILE A 63 -16.36 7.70 -4.65
N THR A 64 -16.21 6.51 -4.09
CA THR A 64 -17.33 5.57 -3.92
C THR A 64 -17.49 5.26 -2.44
N SER A 65 -18.69 5.46 -1.92
CA SER A 65 -19.07 5.15 -0.55
C SER A 65 -19.72 3.78 -0.44
N TYR A 66 -19.54 3.15 0.71
CA TYR A 66 -20.07 1.82 1.02
C TYR A 66 -20.66 1.81 2.42
N ARG A 67 -21.80 1.12 2.58
CA ARG A 67 -22.27 0.69 3.88
C ARG A 67 -21.38 -0.45 4.33
N LEU A 68 -20.80 -0.30 5.52
CA LEU A 68 -19.86 -1.26 6.12
C LEU A 68 -20.54 -2.00 7.26
N GLU A 69 -20.42 -3.32 7.25
CA GLU A 69 -20.73 -4.23 8.35
C GLU A 69 -19.39 -4.87 8.75
N GLN A 70 -18.75 -4.35 9.78
CA GLN A 70 -17.39 -4.75 10.19
C GLN A 70 -17.46 -5.74 11.36
N ALA A 71 -16.91 -6.93 11.16
CA ALA A 71 -16.66 -7.87 12.25
C ALA A 71 -15.49 -7.39 13.11
N ARG A 72 -15.71 -7.19 14.40
CA ARG A 72 -14.65 -6.81 15.35
C ARG A 72 -15.01 -7.25 16.76
N TYR A 73 -14.08 -7.92 17.44
CA TYR A 73 -14.26 -8.44 18.81
C TYR A 73 -15.48 -9.35 18.96
N GLY A 74 -15.67 -10.27 17.99
CA GLY A 74 -16.78 -11.22 18.02
C GLY A 74 -18.17 -10.64 17.74
N GLU A 75 -18.27 -9.36 17.32
CA GLU A 75 -19.53 -8.69 17.02
C GLU A 75 -19.49 -7.96 15.69
N MET A 76 -20.68 -7.74 15.10
CA MET A 76 -20.82 -6.92 13.91
C MET A 76 -20.98 -5.45 14.26
N ARG A 77 -20.26 -4.57 13.57
CA ARG A 77 -20.26 -3.11 13.76
C ARG A 77 -20.75 -2.46 12.48
N GLU A 78 -21.75 -1.61 12.59
CA GLU A 78 -22.17 -0.77 11.48
C GLU A 78 -21.22 0.39 11.27
N GLY A 79 -20.97 0.73 10.02
CA GLY A 79 -20.05 1.81 9.67
C GLY A 79 -20.11 2.21 8.21
N THR A 80 -19.14 2.97 7.80
CA THR A 80 -18.96 3.41 6.41
C THR A 80 -17.55 3.14 5.93
N SER A 81 -17.42 2.83 4.65
CA SER A 81 -16.14 2.80 3.95
C SER A 81 -16.20 3.68 2.72
N VAL A 82 -15.07 4.29 2.35
CA VAL A 82 -14.95 5.11 1.14
C VAL A 82 -13.69 4.69 0.39
N LEU A 83 -13.85 4.36 -0.88
CA LEU A 83 -12.73 4.15 -1.80
C LEU A 83 -12.57 5.40 -2.68
N ILE A 84 -11.37 5.97 -2.70
CA ILE A 84 -11.03 7.17 -3.46
C ILE A 84 -9.91 6.82 -4.42
N PHE A 85 -10.23 6.75 -5.71
CA PHE A 85 -9.26 6.50 -6.77
C PHE A 85 -8.93 7.80 -7.52
N VAL A 86 -7.65 8.08 -7.69
CA VAL A 86 -7.17 9.23 -8.46
C VAL A 86 -5.81 8.95 -9.10
N THR A 87 -5.58 9.45 -10.30
CA THR A 87 -4.24 9.38 -10.93
C THR A 87 -3.38 10.53 -10.46
N GLU A 88 -2.14 10.21 -10.10
CA GLU A 88 -1.15 11.17 -9.62
C GLU A 88 0.23 10.88 -10.20
N PRO A 89 1.09 11.90 -10.41
CA PRO A 89 2.51 11.70 -10.66
C PRO A 89 3.23 11.31 -9.36
N PHE A 90 4.11 10.32 -9.43
CA PHE A 90 4.81 9.77 -8.27
C PHE A 90 6.32 9.71 -8.50
N LEU A 91 7.10 10.12 -7.51
CA LEU A 91 8.56 10.06 -7.49
C LEU A 91 9.01 8.78 -6.78
N ALA A 92 9.30 7.72 -7.55
CA ALA A 92 9.66 6.42 -7.01
C ALA A 92 10.90 6.44 -6.09
N LYS A 93 11.93 7.23 -6.42
CA LYS A 93 13.13 7.36 -5.58
C LYS A 93 12.84 7.98 -4.22
N LYS A 94 11.94 8.98 -4.16
CA LYS A 94 11.53 9.65 -2.93
C LYS A 94 10.35 8.99 -2.23
N GLN A 95 9.64 8.09 -2.92
CA GLN A 95 8.43 7.39 -2.43
C GLN A 95 7.30 8.35 -2.03
N VAL A 96 7.10 9.41 -2.84
CA VAL A 96 6.10 10.46 -2.61
C VAL A 96 5.46 10.92 -3.90
N LYS A 97 4.30 11.60 -3.79
CA LYS A 97 3.68 12.34 -4.89
C LYS A 97 4.64 13.42 -5.40
N ALA A 98 4.70 13.61 -6.72
CA ALA A 98 5.43 14.73 -7.31
C ALA A 98 4.59 16.00 -7.25
N ASP A 99 5.22 17.12 -6.88
CA ASP A 99 4.58 18.43 -6.88
C ASP A 99 4.58 19.05 -8.28
N GLU A 100 5.63 18.73 -9.07
CA GLU A 100 5.83 19.27 -10.42
C GLU A 100 6.01 18.15 -11.45
N HIS A 101 5.85 18.50 -12.73
CA HIS A 101 6.11 17.57 -13.82
C HIS A 101 7.62 17.35 -13.98
N HIS A 102 8.03 16.08 -13.98
CA HIS A 102 9.42 15.65 -14.21
C HIS A 102 9.44 14.39 -15.07
N ALA A 103 10.49 14.20 -15.86
CA ALA A 103 10.62 13.02 -16.73
C ALA A 103 10.61 11.68 -15.96
N ASP A 104 11.10 11.68 -14.73
CA ASP A 104 11.15 10.51 -13.84
C ASP A 104 9.81 10.23 -13.11
N ASN A 105 8.78 11.02 -13.33
CA ASN A 105 7.47 10.79 -12.72
C ASN A 105 6.85 9.50 -13.26
N ILE A 106 6.41 8.65 -12.34
CA ILE A 106 5.65 7.46 -12.69
C ILE A 106 4.16 7.77 -12.45
N PRO A 107 3.31 7.68 -13.47
CA PRO A 107 1.87 7.84 -13.26
C PRO A 107 1.33 6.66 -12.47
N VAL A 108 0.67 6.93 -11.35
CA VAL A 108 0.04 5.92 -10.50
C VAL A 108 -1.45 6.15 -10.43
N LEU A 109 -2.21 5.07 -10.30
CA LEU A 109 -3.57 5.09 -9.78
C LEU A 109 -3.45 4.94 -8.26
N LYS A 110 -3.65 6.02 -7.52
CA LYS A 110 -3.68 5.99 -6.06
C LYS A 110 -5.07 5.55 -5.61
N LEU A 111 -5.13 4.62 -4.68
CA LEU A 111 -6.30 4.32 -3.87
C LEU A 111 -6.08 4.85 -2.45
N ASN A 112 -7.02 5.62 -1.92
CA ASN A 112 -7.23 5.78 -0.49
C ASN A 112 -8.49 5.04 -0.08
N SER A 113 -8.37 4.06 0.80
CA SER A 113 -9.48 3.32 1.40
C SER A 113 -9.65 3.75 2.83
N THR A 114 -10.84 4.16 3.22
CA THR A 114 -11.15 4.54 4.61
C THR A 114 -12.25 3.67 5.18
N LYS A 115 -12.18 3.37 6.48
CA LYS A 115 -13.25 2.72 7.24
C LYS A 115 -13.49 3.48 8.54
N LYS A 116 -14.76 3.66 8.89
CA LYS A 116 -15.20 4.27 10.14
C LYS A 116 -16.33 3.45 10.73
N TYR A 117 -16.19 3.03 11.98
CA TYR A 117 -17.21 2.28 12.72
C TYR A 117 -17.00 2.46 14.23
N LEU A 118 -18.00 2.12 15.02
CA LEU A 118 -17.95 2.21 16.48
C LEU A 118 -17.76 0.81 17.10
N THR A 119 -16.94 0.74 18.15
CA THR A 119 -16.86 -0.42 19.06
C THR A 119 -17.30 0.03 20.43
N GLY A 120 -18.56 -0.22 20.75
CA GLY A 120 -19.15 0.36 21.95
C GLY A 120 -19.11 1.90 21.90
N ILE A 121 -18.38 2.53 22.83
CA ILE A 121 -18.35 4.00 22.96
C ILE A 121 -17.24 4.67 22.11
N TYR A 122 -16.31 3.93 21.55
CA TYR A 122 -15.17 4.53 20.85
C TYR A 122 -15.13 4.21 19.35
N PRO A 123 -14.74 5.19 18.52
CA PRO A 123 -14.67 5.02 17.08
C PRO A 123 -13.33 4.41 16.66
N TYR A 124 -13.39 3.60 15.61
CA TYR A 124 -12.25 3.30 14.75
C TYR A 124 -12.23 4.25 13.56
N SER A 125 -11.04 4.75 13.23
CA SER A 125 -10.75 5.46 11.99
C SER A 125 -9.55 4.79 11.34
N ILE A 126 -9.78 4.16 10.21
CA ILE A 126 -8.76 3.39 9.47
C ILE A 126 -8.58 4.03 8.09
N MET A 127 -7.33 4.09 7.64
CA MET A 127 -7.00 4.50 6.28
C MET A 127 -5.85 3.65 5.73
N SER A 128 -6.04 3.10 4.54
CA SER A 128 -5.00 2.48 3.74
C SER A 128 -4.82 3.25 2.44
N SER A 129 -3.57 3.36 1.97
CA SER A 129 -3.27 3.98 0.68
C SER A 129 -2.35 3.07 -0.12
N SER A 130 -2.66 2.86 -1.40
CA SER A 130 -1.79 2.16 -2.34
C SER A 130 -1.54 2.99 -3.59
N PHE A 131 -0.30 2.96 -4.07
CA PHE A 131 0.19 3.77 -5.20
C PHE A 131 0.66 2.82 -6.30
N TYR A 132 -0.25 2.48 -7.22
CA TYR A 132 -0.03 1.45 -8.22
C TYR A 132 0.23 2.05 -9.61
N PRO A 133 1.32 1.64 -10.30
CA PRO A 133 1.61 2.16 -11.65
C PRO A 133 0.48 1.85 -12.65
N VAL A 134 -0.02 2.87 -13.34
CA VAL A 134 -1.12 2.69 -14.32
C VAL A 134 -0.75 1.79 -15.50
N HIS A 135 0.55 1.60 -15.77
CA HIS A 135 1.03 0.72 -16.83
C HIS A 135 1.02 -0.77 -16.44
N ASP A 136 0.60 -1.11 -15.23
CA ASP A 136 0.41 -2.50 -14.74
C ASP A 136 1.65 -3.40 -14.93
N ASN A 137 2.84 -2.85 -14.78
CA ASN A 137 4.10 -3.52 -15.08
C ASN A 137 5.05 -3.69 -13.89
N GLN A 138 4.60 -3.39 -12.69
CA GLN A 138 5.35 -3.57 -11.44
C GLN A 138 4.37 -3.72 -10.27
N HIS A 139 4.91 -3.96 -9.06
CA HIS A 139 4.14 -3.87 -7.82
C HIS A 139 3.78 -2.42 -7.47
N ALA A 140 2.84 -2.24 -6.55
CA ALA A 140 2.61 -0.94 -5.95
C ALA A 140 3.95 -0.33 -5.50
N LEU A 141 4.16 0.95 -5.79
CA LEU A 141 5.39 1.66 -5.42
C LEU A 141 5.44 1.94 -3.93
N LYS A 142 4.27 2.10 -3.32
CA LYS A 142 4.12 2.36 -1.89
C LYS A 142 2.78 1.85 -1.42
N VAL A 143 2.74 1.34 -0.20
CA VAL A 143 1.52 1.10 0.57
C VAL A 143 1.69 1.75 1.93
N SER A 144 0.65 2.37 2.46
CA SER A 144 0.63 2.87 3.84
C SER A 144 -0.70 2.55 4.50
N PHE A 145 -0.65 2.34 5.80
CA PHE A 145 -1.80 1.99 6.62
C PHE A 145 -1.74 2.79 7.92
N SER A 146 -2.89 3.25 8.38
CA SER A 146 -3.04 3.81 9.71
C SER A 146 -4.37 3.39 10.33
N ALA A 147 -4.37 3.17 11.63
CA ALA A 147 -5.57 2.98 12.43
C ALA A 147 -5.47 3.81 13.70
N GLN A 148 -6.57 4.45 14.06
CA GLN A 148 -6.70 5.28 15.24
C GLN A 148 -7.98 4.89 15.98
N GLU A 149 -7.86 4.70 17.26
CA GLU A 149 -8.96 4.51 18.21
C GLU A 149 -8.51 5.02 19.58
N TRP A 150 -9.37 5.00 20.61
CA TRP A 150 -9.04 5.67 21.88
C TRP A 150 -7.90 5.03 22.68
N CYS A 151 -7.54 3.77 22.43
CA CYS A 151 -6.40 3.15 23.10
C CYS A 151 -5.07 3.57 22.48
N GLY A 152 -5.04 4.01 21.20
CA GLY A 152 -3.83 4.44 20.55
C GLY A 152 -3.92 4.52 19.03
N GLN A 153 -2.76 4.72 18.42
CA GLN A 153 -2.64 4.76 16.97
C GLN A 153 -1.51 3.86 16.49
N VAL A 154 -1.65 3.39 15.28
CA VAL A 154 -0.62 2.64 14.58
C VAL A 154 -0.47 3.18 13.17
N TYR A 155 0.75 3.09 12.65
CA TYR A 155 1.09 3.42 11.28
C TYR A 155 2.05 2.38 10.73
N ALA A 156 1.82 1.93 9.50
CA ALA A 156 2.76 1.09 8.78
C ALA A 156 2.93 1.59 7.35
N GLN A 157 4.13 1.44 6.82
CA GLN A 157 4.46 1.84 5.46
C GLN A 157 5.37 0.79 4.81
N LEU A 158 5.06 0.45 3.57
CA LEU A 158 5.90 -0.32 2.67
C LEU A 158 6.36 0.60 1.54
N ASN A 159 7.67 0.68 1.34
CA ASN A 159 8.30 1.32 0.20
C ASN A 159 8.87 0.24 -0.74
N ASN A 160 8.45 0.25 -1.99
CA ASN A 160 8.97 -0.67 -2.99
C ASN A 160 10.27 -0.11 -3.59
N ARG A 161 11.40 -0.58 -3.07
CA ARG A 161 12.75 -0.26 -3.57
C ARG A 161 13.38 -1.52 -4.19
N ASN A 162 14.61 -1.86 -3.88
CA ASN A 162 15.22 -3.13 -4.30
C ASN A 162 14.46 -4.32 -3.71
N LYS A 163 14.11 -4.23 -2.44
CA LYS A 163 13.17 -5.08 -1.71
C LYS A 163 11.95 -4.25 -1.28
N PHE A 164 11.00 -4.88 -0.64
CA PHE A 164 9.98 -4.15 0.12
C PHE A 164 10.61 -3.74 1.47
N GLU A 165 10.76 -2.44 1.69
CA GLU A 165 11.19 -1.86 2.95
C GLU A 165 9.96 -1.51 3.77
N ILE A 166 9.86 -2.06 4.97
CA ILE A 166 8.73 -1.89 5.88
C ILE A 166 9.16 -1.11 7.10
N ILE A 167 8.38 -0.08 7.45
CA ILE A 167 8.47 0.65 8.73
C ILE A 167 7.08 0.59 9.35
N SER A 168 7.02 0.20 10.62
CA SER A 168 5.78 0.15 11.38
C SER A 168 5.98 0.76 12.75
N HIS A 169 5.03 1.62 13.15
CA HIS A 169 4.99 2.24 14.46
C HIS A 169 3.72 1.80 15.17
N SER A 170 3.86 1.24 16.37
CA SER A 170 2.74 0.77 17.16
C SER A 170 2.89 1.22 18.61
N TYR A 171 1.82 1.77 19.18
CA TYR A 171 1.72 2.05 20.61
C TYR A 171 1.66 0.78 21.46
N PHE A 172 1.35 -0.37 20.86
CA PHE A 172 1.11 -1.63 21.55
C PHE A 172 2.39 -2.45 21.66
N ALA A 173 2.73 -2.89 22.87
CA ALA A 173 3.98 -3.61 23.16
C ALA A 173 4.13 -4.92 22.36
N SER A 174 3.02 -5.59 22.02
CA SER A 174 3.05 -6.82 21.22
C SER A 174 3.60 -6.64 19.80
N ASP A 175 3.43 -5.45 19.24
CA ASP A 175 3.88 -5.13 17.88
C ASP A 175 5.14 -4.25 17.92
N ALA A 176 5.17 -3.22 18.80
CA ALA A 176 6.22 -2.22 18.94
C ALA A 176 6.60 -1.53 17.62
N ASP A 177 7.71 -0.83 17.59
CA ASP A 177 8.26 -0.27 16.35
C ASP A 177 9.09 -1.32 15.63
N GLN A 178 8.91 -1.44 14.33
CA GLN A 178 9.58 -2.42 13.50
C GLN A 178 10.11 -1.77 12.23
N GLU A 179 11.30 -2.20 11.81
CA GLU A 179 11.91 -1.85 10.54
C GLU A 179 12.59 -3.10 9.97
N PHE A 180 12.19 -3.51 8.78
CA PHE A 180 12.74 -4.70 8.13
C PHE A 180 12.51 -4.68 6.62
N GLU A 181 13.22 -5.56 5.92
CA GLU A 181 13.06 -5.80 4.49
C GLU A 181 12.47 -7.19 4.23
N MET A 182 11.73 -7.31 3.13
CA MET A 182 11.24 -8.58 2.64
C MET A 182 11.32 -8.65 1.12
N ASP A 183 11.34 -9.87 0.60
CA ASP A 183 11.32 -10.11 -0.83
C ASP A 183 9.98 -9.69 -1.43
N LYS A 184 10.01 -9.31 -2.71
CA LYS A 184 8.81 -8.83 -3.40
C LYS A 184 7.91 -10.00 -3.78
N GLU A 185 6.70 -9.92 -3.25
CA GLU A 185 5.60 -10.82 -3.54
C GLU A 185 4.34 -10.01 -3.86
N ILE A 186 3.29 -10.66 -4.31
CA ILE A 186 2.01 -10.00 -4.57
C ILE A 186 1.51 -9.32 -3.30
N LEU A 187 1.09 -8.06 -3.40
CA LEU A 187 0.46 -7.33 -2.29
C LEU A 187 -1.07 -7.39 -2.41
N GLU A 188 -1.77 -7.80 -1.38
CA GLU A 188 -3.24 -7.73 -1.38
C GLU A 188 -3.73 -6.29 -1.56
N ASP A 189 -3.03 -5.33 -0.96
CA ASP A 189 -3.34 -3.89 -1.07
C ASP A 189 -3.27 -3.35 -2.52
N GLU A 190 -2.46 -3.95 -3.41
CA GLU A 190 -2.38 -3.52 -4.82
C GLU A 190 -3.47 -4.13 -5.71
N LEU A 191 -4.12 -5.21 -5.27
CA LEU A 191 -5.13 -5.91 -6.09
C LEU A 191 -6.35 -5.04 -6.39
N TRP A 192 -6.71 -4.15 -5.48
CA TRP A 192 -7.78 -3.17 -5.67
C TRP A 192 -7.50 -2.24 -6.84
N ASN A 193 -6.25 -1.78 -6.97
CA ASN A 193 -5.81 -0.97 -8.10
C ASN A 193 -5.73 -1.82 -9.38
N LYS A 194 -5.21 -3.06 -9.30
CA LYS A 194 -5.15 -3.97 -10.46
C LYS A 194 -6.53 -4.23 -11.05
N ILE A 195 -7.55 -4.42 -10.22
CA ILE A 195 -8.95 -4.53 -10.67
C ILE A 195 -9.34 -3.32 -11.54
N ARG A 196 -8.99 -2.11 -11.12
CA ARG A 196 -9.38 -0.86 -11.81
C ARG A 196 -8.53 -0.56 -13.05
N VAL A 197 -7.29 -1.05 -13.08
CA VAL A 197 -6.36 -0.86 -14.21
C VAL A 197 -6.51 -1.97 -15.24
N ASN A 198 -6.51 -3.22 -14.81
CA ASN A 198 -6.54 -4.37 -15.70
C ASN A 198 -6.93 -5.68 -14.97
N PRO A 199 -8.21 -5.95 -14.78
CA PRO A 199 -8.65 -7.12 -14.03
C PRO A 199 -8.29 -8.46 -14.71
N ASN A 200 -7.89 -8.45 -15.99
CA ASN A 200 -7.47 -9.67 -16.68
C ASN A 200 -6.07 -10.14 -16.26
N ASN A 201 -5.28 -9.26 -15.64
CA ASN A 201 -3.95 -9.56 -15.09
C ASN A 201 -3.97 -9.87 -13.58
N LEU A 202 -5.14 -10.09 -13.00
CA LEU A 202 -5.22 -10.54 -11.62
C LEU A 202 -4.59 -11.93 -11.50
N PRO A 203 -3.72 -12.17 -10.50
CA PRO A 203 -3.10 -13.49 -10.29
C PRO A 203 -4.17 -14.52 -9.91
N VAL A 204 -4.12 -15.69 -10.51
CA VAL A 204 -5.05 -16.80 -10.25
C VAL A 204 -4.28 -18.11 -10.00
N GLY A 205 -4.94 -19.06 -9.33
CA GLY A 205 -4.31 -20.32 -8.92
C GLY A 205 -3.64 -20.22 -7.56
N THR A 206 -2.60 -21.01 -7.35
CA THR A 206 -1.80 -20.97 -6.12
C THR A 206 -0.76 -19.87 -6.22
N ILE A 207 -0.76 -18.97 -5.25
CA ILE A 207 0.09 -17.78 -5.20
C ILE A 207 0.73 -17.59 -3.83
N GLN A 208 1.86 -16.84 -3.78
CA GLN A 208 2.40 -16.26 -2.57
C GLN A 208 1.95 -14.79 -2.54
N ILE A 209 1.34 -14.37 -1.43
CA ILE A 209 0.74 -13.06 -1.33
C ILE A 209 0.85 -12.52 0.11
N ILE A 210 1.21 -11.27 0.23
CA ILE A 210 1.24 -10.53 1.49
C ILE A 210 -0.17 -10.00 1.72
N PRO A 211 -0.86 -10.42 2.80
CA PRO A 211 -2.18 -9.88 3.16
C PRO A 211 -2.13 -8.38 3.41
N SER A 212 -3.29 -7.72 3.35
CA SER A 212 -3.37 -6.28 3.59
C SER A 212 -2.79 -5.90 4.95
N MET A 213 -2.15 -4.74 5.02
CA MET A 213 -1.61 -4.21 6.28
C MET A 213 -2.70 -4.03 7.34
N GLU A 214 -3.92 -3.70 6.91
CA GLU A 214 -5.09 -3.64 7.78
C GLU A 214 -5.37 -4.99 8.44
N TYR A 215 -5.47 -6.07 7.64
CA TYR A 215 -5.73 -7.40 8.19
C TYR A 215 -4.63 -7.85 9.14
N ILE A 216 -3.38 -7.73 8.72
CA ILE A 216 -2.20 -8.10 9.53
C ILE A 216 -2.27 -7.42 10.90
N ARG A 217 -2.50 -6.10 10.90
CA ARG A 217 -2.55 -5.31 12.14
C ARG A 217 -3.76 -5.67 13.01
N LEU A 218 -4.96 -5.74 12.44
CA LEU A 218 -6.17 -5.97 13.22
C LEU A 218 -6.31 -7.41 13.72
N SER A 219 -5.61 -8.36 13.09
CA SER A 219 -5.60 -9.78 13.44
C SER A 219 -4.32 -10.21 14.16
N HIS A 220 -3.39 -9.29 14.44
CA HIS A 220 -2.10 -9.56 15.08
C HIS A 220 -1.35 -10.73 14.42
N LYS A 221 -1.26 -10.69 13.10
CA LYS A 221 -0.53 -11.68 12.30
C LYS A 221 0.84 -11.15 11.90
N GLU A 222 1.77 -12.04 11.65
CA GLU A 222 3.08 -11.71 11.11
C GLU A 222 2.95 -11.13 9.70
N LEU A 223 3.65 -10.04 9.41
CA LEU A 223 3.73 -9.47 8.06
C LEU A 223 4.72 -10.25 7.23
N LYS A 224 4.20 -11.19 6.45
CA LYS A 224 4.96 -12.03 5.51
C LYS A 224 4.07 -12.46 4.34
N ALA A 225 4.66 -13.09 3.33
CA ALA A 225 3.89 -13.77 2.29
C ALA A 225 3.28 -15.08 2.84
N TYR A 226 2.02 -15.30 2.49
CA TYR A 226 1.27 -16.52 2.81
C TYR A 226 0.88 -17.23 1.52
N LYS A 227 0.86 -18.56 1.55
CA LYS A 227 0.30 -19.35 0.46
C LYS A 227 -1.21 -19.16 0.41
N ALA A 228 -1.72 -18.80 -0.76
CA ALA A 228 -3.14 -18.62 -0.98
C ALA A 228 -3.58 -19.22 -2.30
N THR A 229 -4.89 -19.40 -2.44
CA THR A 229 -5.51 -19.77 -3.72
C THR A 229 -6.41 -18.64 -4.17
N ALA A 230 -6.16 -18.12 -5.38
CA ALA A 230 -6.93 -17.05 -5.97
C ALA A 230 -7.75 -17.54 -7.17
N THR A 231 -8.98 -17.07 -7.29
CA THR A 231 -9.90 -17.39 -8.39
C THR A 231 -10.58 -16.13 -8.89
N LEU A 232 -10.86 -16.10 -10.20
CA LEU A 232 -11.65 -15.04 -10.83
C LEU A 232 -12.84 -15.70 -11.54
N THR A 233 -14.05 -15.40 -11.09
CA THR A 233 -15.30 -15.91 -11.70
C THR A 233 -16.06 -14.75 -12.33
N LYS A 234 -16.82 -15.07 -13.37
CA LYS A 234 -17.69 -14.11 -14.06
C LYS A 234 -19.14 -14.58 -13.95
N GLU A 235 -20.00 -13.67 -13.48
CA GLU A 235 -21.45 -13.89 -13.37
C GLU A 235 -22.18 -12.66 -13.90
N ASN A 236 -22.82 -12.80 -15.05
CA ASN A 236 -23.54 -11.71 -15.70
C ASN A 236 -22.67 -10.45 -15.90
N GLU A 237 -23.06 -9.34 -15.31
CA GLU A 237 -22.39 -8.03 -15.41
C GLU A 237 -21.23 -7.86 -14.41
N PHE A 238 -20.98 -8.87 -13.57
CA PHE A 238 -19.98 -8.79 -12.52
C PHE A 238 -18.90 -9.87 -12.67
N LYS A 239 -17.73 -9.56 -12.11
CA LYS A 239 -16.69 -10.52 -11.79
C LYS A 239 -16.50 -10.54 -10.28
N THR A 240 -16.15 -11.72 -9.76
CA THR A 240 -15.75 -11.89 -8.35
C THR A 240 -14.35 -12.44 -8.30
N TYR A 241 -13.43 -11.69 -7.69
CA TYR A 241 -12.10 -12.15 -7.37
C TYR A 241 -12.07 -12.63 -5.92
N GLN A 242 -11.70 -13.88 -5.70
CA GLN A 242 -11.64 -14.50 -4.38
C GLN A 242 -10.22 -14.95 -4.08
N ILE A 243 -9.76 -14.69 -2.85
CA ILE A 243 -8.49 -15.17 -2.31
C ILE A 243 -8.79 -15.93 -1.03
N SER A 244 -8.32 -17.18 -0.94
CA SER A 244 -8.44 -18.01 0.25
C SER A 244 -7.06 -18.28 0.83
N TYR A 245 -6.88 -17.97 2.12
CA TYR A 245 -5.65 -18.16 2.89
C TYR A 245 -5.85 -19.29 3.91
N PRO A 246 -5.46 -20.55 3.60
CA PRO A 246 -5.70 -21.67 4.52
C PRO A 246 -5.03 -21.50 5.88
N GLU A 247 -3.77 -20.99 5.91
CA GLU A 247 -3.02 -20.78 7.17
C GLU A 247 -3.67 -19.72 8.08
N LEU A 248 -4.43 -18.78 7.50
CA LEU A 248 -5.08 -17.69 8.23
C LEU A 248 -6.56 -17.96 8.52
N ASP A 249 -7.11 -19.07 8.03
CA ASP A 249 -8.57 -19.33 8.03
C ASP A 249 -9.34 -18.10 7.47
N ARG A 250 -8.82 -17.49 6.41
CA ARG A 250 -9.33 -16.25 5.87
C ARG A 250 -9.71 -16.37 4.40
N THR A 251 -10.81 -15.71 4.03
CA THR A 251 -11.24 -15.58 2.63
C THR A 251 -11.67 -14.14 2.36
N LEU A 252 -11.06 -13.50 1.36
CA LEU A 252 -11.45 -12.21 0.81
C LEU A 252 -12.15 -12.42 -0.52
N LYS A 253 -13.31 -11.76 -0.75
CA LYS A 253 -14.02 -11.72 -2.03
C LYS A 253 -14.24 -10.27 -2.42
N ILE A 254 -13.89 -9.90 -3.65
CA ILE A 254 -14.11 -8.56 -4.20
C ILE A 254 -14.96 -8.72 -5.47
N LYS A 255 -16.16 -8.16 -5.44
CA LYS A 255 -17.08 -8.14 -6.57
C LYS A 255 -17.00 -6.78 -7.27
N PHE A 256 -16.87 -6.79 -8.59
CA PHE A 256 -16.72 -5.59 -9.40
C PHE A 256 -17.40 -5.74 -10.77
N SER A 257 -17.71 -4.61 -11.44
CA SER A 257 -18.33 -4.64 -12.77
C SER A 257 -17.40 -5.27 -13.80
N ASN A 258 -17.94 -6.09 -14.70
CA ASN A 258 -17.18 -6.69 -15.78
C ASN A 258 -16.78 -5.69 -16.87
N ALA A 259 -17.51 -4.58 -16.99
CA ALA A 259 -17.22 -3.50 -17.92
C ALA A 259 -16.34 -2.42 -17.27
N PHE A 260 -15.51 -1.76 -18.09
CA PHE A 260 -14.75 -0.59 -17.67
C PHE A 260 -15.71 0.49 -17.13
N PRO A 261 -15.37 1.20 -16.07
CA PRO A 261 -14.08 1.27 -15.38
C PRO A 261 -13.91 0.24 -14.24
N TYR A 262 -14.60 -0.90 -14.29
CA TYR A 262 -14.47 -2.00 -13.32
C TYR A 262 -14.79 -1.57 -11.88
N ILE A 263 -15.89 -0.85 -11.70
CA ILE A 263 -16.29 -0.30 -10.39
C ILE A 263 -16.48 -1.43 -9.39
N ILE A 264 -15.88 -1.28 -8.21
CA ILE A 264 -16.05 -2.23 -7.11
C ILE A 264 -17.48 -2.07 -6.57
N ASP A 265 -18.23 -3.17 -6.61
CA ASP A 265 -19.64 -3.22 -6.18
C ASP A 265 -19.75 -3.56 -4.70
N SER A 266 -19.00 -4.54 -4.27
CA SER A 266 -19.01 -5.00 -2.90
C SER A 266 -17.77 -5.84 -2.59
N TRP A 267 -17.49 -6.04 -1.31
CA TRP A 267 -16.54 -7.06 -0.87
C TRP A 267 -16.99 -7.70 0.41
N SER A 268 -16.48 -8.89 0.68
CA SER A 268 -16.63 -9.57 1.96
C SER A 268 -15.31 -10.20 2.38
N GLU A 269 -15.07 -10.20 3.66
CA GLU A 269 -13.89 -10.80 4.26
C GLU A 269 -14.32 -11.66 5.44
N THR A 270 -14.10 -12.97 5.33
CA THR A 270 -14.42 -13.95 6.38
C THR A 270 -13.15 -14.34 7.09
N PHE A 271 -13.12 -14.23 8.41
CA PHE A 271 -11.95 -14.51 9.25
C PHE A 271 -12.36 -14.78 10.69
N ASN A 272 -11.44 -15.27 11.51
CA ASN A 272 -11.67 -15.37 12.95
C ASN A 272 -11.61 -13.97 13.57
N SER A 273 -12.74 -13.48 14.07
CA SER A 273 -12.88 -12.14 14.64
C SER A 273 -12.63 -12.06 16.14
N ASP A 274 -12.39 -13.19 16.81
CA ASP A 274 -12.06 -13.25 18.24
C ASP A 274 -10.58 -12.92 18.46
N PHE A 275 -10.33 -11.85 19.20
CA PHE A 275 -9.00 -11.36 19.51
C PHE A 275 -8.21 -12.32 20.41
N ASP A 276 -8.88 -12.94 21.38
CA ASP A 276 -8.22 -13.79 22.39
C ASP A 276 -7.96 -15.22 21.91
N ASN A 277 -8.40 -15.60 20.70
CA ASN A 277 -8.36 -16.98 20.16
C ASN A 277 -8.94 -18.06 21.11
N LYS A 278 -9.71 -17.65 22.12
CA LYS A 278 -10.33 -18.57 23.10
C LYS A 278 -11.48 -19.37 22.49
N ALA A 279 -12.17 -18.75 21.53
CA ALA A 279 -13.19 -19.43 20.72
C ALA A 279 -13.00 -19.03 19.27
N LYS A 280 -12.98 -20.00 18.35
CA LYS A 280 -12.92 -19.72 16.91
C LYS A 280 -14.26 -19.16 16.45
N THR A 281 -14.40 -17.83 16.39
CA THR A 281 -15.62 -17.16 15.94
C THR A 281 -15.41 -16.64 14.51
N MET A 282 -15.78 -17.45 13.53
CA MET A 282 -15.73 -17.04 12.12
C MET A 282 -16.84 -16.05 11.82
N MET A 283 -16.48 -14.86 11.39
CA MET A 283 -17.42 -13.80 11.01
C MET A 283 -17.03 -13.21 9.65
N SER A 284 -17.99 -12.57 9.00
CA SER A 284 -17.78 -11.95 7.68
C SER A 284 -18.06 -10.46 7.75
N SER A 285 -17.01 -9.65 7.63
CA SER A 285 -17.16 -8.24 7.31
C SER A 285 -17.68 -8.09 5.88
N LYS A 286 -18.51 -7.08 5.64
CA LYS A 286 -19.09 -6.83 4.32
C LYS A 286 -19.18 -5.34 4.05
N ALA A 287 -18.91 -4.94 2.81
CA ALA A 287 -19.18 -3.59 2.35
C ALA A 287 -19.99 -3.64 1.04
N THR A 288 -21.01 -2.82 0.97
CA THR A 288 -21.92 -2.76 -0.18
C THR A 288 -22.00 -1.33 -0.69
N LYS A 289 -21.78 -1.15 -1.99
CA LYS A 289 -21.78 0.17 -2.63
C LYS A 289 -23.07 0.93 -2.37
N MET A 290 -22.93 2.21 -2.00
CA MET A 290 -24.04 3.15 -1.89
C MET A 290 -24.05 4.10 -3.09
N LYS A 291 -23.07 5.00 -3.18
CA LYS A 291 -23.03 6.07 -4.18
C LYS A 291 -21.61 6.24 -4.74
N THR A 292 -21.53 6.80 -5.93
CA THR A 292 -20.26 7.19 -6.56
C THR A 292 -20.34 8.63 -7.04
N LEU A 293 -19.30 9.40 -6.76
CA LEU A 293 -19.12 10.80 -7.19
C LEU A 293 -17.77 10.93 -7.87
N LYS A 294 -17.73 11.60 -9.03
CA LYS A 294 -16.47 12.03 -9.67
C LYS A 294 -16.33 13.53 -9.51
N THR A 295 -15.24 13.96 -8.86
CA THR A 295 -14.99 15.39 -8.59
C THR A 295 -13.54 15.61 -8.14
N PRO A 296 -12.94 16.78 -8.41
CA PRO A 296 -11.67 17.18 -7.84
C PRO A 296 -11.87 17.60 -6.37
N TYR A 297 -12.04 16.62 -5.46
CA TYR A 297 -12.42 16.85 -4.06
C TYR A 297 -11.45 17.77 -3.31
N TRP A 298 -10.17 17.83 -3.71
CA TRP A 298 -9.19 18.75 -3.12
C TRP A 298 -9.51 20.22 -3.35
N GLN A 299 -10.41 20.53 -4.31
CA GLN A 299 -10.98 21.86 -4.56
C GLN A 299 -12.33 22.07 -3.86
N LYS A 300 -12.83 21.05 -3.16
CA LYS A 300 -14.15 21.04 -2.49
C LYS A 300 -14.02 21.03 -0.98
N ASN A 301 -13.15 21.91 -0.45
CA ASN A 301 -12.80 21.99 0.97
C ASN A 301 -13.52 23.13 1.74
N GLY A 302 -14.35 23.91 1.08
CA GLY A 302 -15.16 24.96 1.72
C GLY A 302 -16.44 24.39 2.34
N ASN A 303 -16.97 25.03 3.38
CA ASN A 303 -18.20 24.60 4.06
C ASN A 303 -19.42 24.54 3.13
N ASN A 304 -19.47 25.31 2.05
CA ASN A 304 -20.50 25.27 1.02
C ASN A 304 -20.51 23.94 0.23
N HIS A 305 -19.49 23.08 0.39
CA HIS A 305 -19.42 21.78 -0.26
C HIS A 305 -19.85 20.62 0.66
N LEU A 306 -20.29 20.87 1.88
CA LEU A 306 -20.70 19.83 2.85
C LEU A 306 -21.83 18.95 2.30
N SER A 307 -22.75 19.51 1.51
CA SER A 307 -23.84 18.75 0.85
C SER A 307 -23.37 17.67 -0.13
N LEU A 308 -22.10 17.71 -0.59
CA LEU A 308 -21.53 16.61 -1.38
C LEU A 308 -21.40 15.30 -0.58
N ARG A 309 -21.36 15.38 0.76
CA ARG A 309 -21.41 14.18 1.60
C ARG A 309 -22.76 13.48 1.51
N ASP A 310 -23.85 14.24 1.47
CA ASP A 310 -25.20 13.68 1.29
C ASP A 310 -25.30 12.97 -0.07
N SER A 311 -24.65 13.51 -1.11
CA SER A 311 -24.56 12.87 -2.43
C SER A 311 -23.82 11.53 -2.40
N LEU A 312 -22.99 11.31 -1.39
CA LEU A 312 -22.30 10.05 -1.11
C LEU A 312 -23.04 9.17 -0.09
N GLY A 313 -24.10 9.66 0.53
CA GLY A 313 -24.82 8.96 1.61
C GLY A 313 -23.99 8.87 2.91
N LEU A 314 -23.14 9.89 3.20
CA LEU A 314 -22.20 9.93 4.35
C LEU A 314 -22.60 10.99 5.36
#